data_d80fe09941b64d2ae816230c65a6dad6
#
_entry.id   d80fe09941b64d2ae816230c65a6dad6
#
_cell.length_a   1.000
_cell.length_b   1.000
_cell.length_c   1.000
_cell.angle_alpha   90.00
_cell.angle_beta   90.00
_cell.angle_gamma   90.00
#
_symmetry.space_group_name_H-M   'P 1'
#
loop_
_entity.id
_entity.type
_entity.pdbx_description
1 polymer ?
#
loop_
_entity_poly.entity_id
_entity_poly.type
_entity_poly.pdbx_seq_one_letter_code
_entity_poly.pdbx_strand_id
1 'polypeptide(L)'
;MPLIFVVALTSCTISRFIVYNFADVKDYKKFPSRPLASNETKFKFSNALKENYPKVLRANNDSISFENYIEKNKTLAFLIIKNDTIQYEKYFNGYSQESIIPSFSMAKSVTSILIGCAIDDKIINSIDEPITKYIPELIENGFEKVSIKHLLQMTSAIKFRESYISPFAESASFYYGNNLKRKTTNLKLKGNPGEKFEYVSGNTQLLGLVLERALKNKTITSYFQEKLWTPLEMEYDASWSTDMKNNGIEKTFCCINARARDFAKIGRLYLNKGKWNGKQIISQKWVEESTKIDKSDGSDAGYQYQ
;
A
#
# COMPACT_ATOMS: atom_id res chain seq x y z
N MET A 1 12.81 25.48 -30.89
CA MET A 1 13.38 24.13 -30.69
C MET A 1 13.53 23.65 -29.21
N PRO A 2 13.51 24.46 -28.13
CA PRO A 2 13.63 23.91 -26.78
C PRO A 2 12.38 23.17 -26.25
N LEU A 3 11.18 23.48 -26.76
CA LEU A 3 9.92 22.91 -26.25
C LEU A 3 9.74 21.42 -26.60
N ILE A 4 10.24 20.97 -27.77
CA ILE A 4 10.14 19.57 -28.22
C ILE A 4 11.07 18.67 -27.39
N PHE A 5 12.20 19.16 -26.95
CA PHE A 5 13.16 18.42 -26.10
C PHE A 5 12.61 18.19 -24.69
N VAL A 6 11.86 19.14 -24.13
CA VAL A 6 11.22 19.01 -22.81
C VAL A 6 10.08 17.99 -22.84
N VAL A 7 9.28 17.92 -23.92
CA VAL A 7 8.17 16.94 -24.05
C VAL A 7 8.71 15.51 -24.22
N ALA A 8 9.81 15.32 -24.95
CA ALA A 8 10.46 14.01 -25.10
C ALA A 8 11.05 13.51 -23.76
N LEU A 9 11.53 14.42 -22.90
CA LEU A 9 12.07 14.09 -21.59
C LEU A 9 10.98 13.62 -20.61
N THR A 10 9.76 14.09 -20.69
CA THR A 10 8.68 13.71 -19.75
C THR A 10 8.06 12.33 -19.99
N SER A 11 8.31 11.72 -21.16
CA SER A 11 7.80 10.39 -21.52
C SER A 11 8.74 9.23 -21.10
N CYS A 12 10.02 9.49 -20.91
CA CYS A 12 10.99 8.49 -20.47
C CYS A 12 11.01 8.35 -18.94
N THR A 13 11.05 7.12 -18.44
CA THR A 13 11.11 6.84 -16.97
C THR A 13 12.29 7.55 -16.30
N ILE A 14 13.45 7.57 -16.95
CA ILE A 14 14.67 8.22 -16.40
C ILE A 14 14.46 9.74 -16.33
N SER A 15 13.89 10.35 -17.37
CA SER A 15 13.61 11.78 -17.37
C SER A 15 12.61 12.17 -16.31
N ARG A 16 11.56 11.36 -16.11
CA ARG A 16 10.58 11.57 -15.02
C ARG A 16 11.23 11.42 -13.66
N PHE A 17 12.13 10.43 -13.48
CA PHE A 17 12.90 10.28 -12.24
C PHE A 17 13.74 11.55 -11.94
N ILE A 18 14.43 12.09 -12.94
CA ILE A 18 15.24 13.30 -12.80
C ILE A 18 14.35 14.52 -12.50
N VAL A 19 13.27 14.71 -13.25
CA VAL A 19 12.34 15.84 -13.10
C VAL A 19 11.60 15.79 -11.77
N TYR A 20 11.21 14.59 -11.29
CA TYR A 20 10.48 14.42 -10.05
C TYR A 20 11.38 14.37 -8.81
N ASN A 21 12.71 14.25 -9.01
CA ASN A 21 13.74 14.39 -8.00
C ASN A 21 13.50 13.50 -6.76
N PHE A 22 13.54 12.18 -6.94
CA PHE A 22 13.25 11.15 -5.93
C PHE A 22 11.77 11.11 -5.47
N ALA A 23 11.41 9.99 -4.82
CA ALA A 23 10.07 9.83 -4.25
C ALA A 23 9.86 10.81 -3.11
N ASP A 24 8.77 11.57 -3.17
CA ASP A 24 8.46 12.67 -2.26
C ASP A 24 7.01 12.60 -1.78
N VAL A 25 6.75 13.11 -0.59
CA VAL A 25 5.41 13.18 0.01
C VAL A 25 4.42 14.05 -0.77
N LYS A 26 4.87 14.81 -1.75
CA LYS A 26 4.04 15.63 -2.65
C LYS A 26 3.79 14.98 -4.01
N ASP A 27 4.31 13.78 -4.26
CA ASP A 27 4.20 13.09 -5.55
C ASP A 27 2.76 12.74 -5.94
N TYR A 28 1.85 12.68 -4.98
CA TYR A 28 0.42 12.53 -5.27
C TYR A 28 -0.15 13.62 -6.20
N LYS A 29 0.50 14.80 -6.24
CA LYS A 29 0.15 15.90 -7.16
C LYS A 29 0.65 15.69 -8.59
N LYS A 30 1.58 14.77 -8.80
CA LYS A 30 2.26 14.52 -10.08
C LYS A 30 1.68 13.34 -10.85
N PHE A 31 1.07 12.39 -10.14
CA PHE A 31 0.51 11.18 -10.74
C PHE A 31 -0.99 11.33 -11.03
N PRO A 32 -1.50 10.78 -12.13
CA PRO A 32 -2.92 10.59 -12.27
C PRO A 32 -3.42 9.67 -11.15
N SER A 33 -4.69 9.81 -10.78
CA SER A 33 -5.29 9.03 -9.70
C SER A 33 -6.77 8.78 -9.93
N ARG A 34 -7.31 7.76 -9.25
CA ARG A 34 -8.74 7.51 -9.13
C ARG A 34 -9.23 8.00 -7.78
N PRO A 35 -10.36 8.73 -7.73
CA PRO A 35 -10.89 9.27 -6.48
C PRO A 35 -11.54 8.19 -5.63
N LEU A 36 -11.50 8.40 -4.31
CA LEU A 36 -12.28 7.75 -3.28
C LEU A 36 -13.12 8.83 -2.60
N ALA A 37 -14.43 8.68 -2.63
CA ALA A 37 -15.34 9.64 -2.04
C ALA A 37 -15.57 9.33 -0.55
N SER A 38 -15.57 10.36 0.29
CA SER A 38 -16.01 10.23 1.68
C SER A 38 -17.51 9.93 1.74
N ASN A 39 -17.93 9.29 2.81
CA ASN A 39 -19.33 8.94 3.03
C ASN A 39 -20.11 10.13 3.65
N GLU A 40 -21.43 10.12 3.55
CA GLU A 40 -22.30 11.04 4.32
C GLU A 40 -22.14 10.76 5.82
N THR A 41 -22.24 9.48 6.22
CA THR A 41 -21.94 9.05 7.58
C THR A 41 -20.43 8.93 7.77
N LYS A 42 -19.90 9.66 8.74
CA LYS A 42 -18.46 9.72 9.04
C LYS A 42 -18.19 9.28 10.47
N PHE A 43 -17.38 8.26 10.62
CA PHE A 43 -16.86 7.92 11.94
C PHE A 43 -15.78 8.92 12.34
N LYS A 44 -15.88 9.45 13.54
CA LYS A 44 -14.88 10.34 14.13
C LYS A 44 -14.40 9.79 15.46
N PHE A 45 -13.09 9.69 15.60
CA PHE A 45 -12.51 9.39 16.91
C PHE A 45 -12.85 10.51 17.90
N SER A 46 -13.15 10.14 19.13
CA SER A 46 -13.32 11.12 20.24
C SER A 46 -11.96 11.73 20.60
N ASN A 47 -11.95 12.88 21.22
CA ASN A 47 -10.73 13.47 21.76
C ASN A 47 -10.67 13.27 23.28
N ALA A 48 -9.50 12.93 23.82
CA ALA A 48 -9.27 12.89 25.25
C ALA A 48 -9.32 14.30 25.83
N LEU A 49 -9.85 14.45 27.05
CA LEU A 49 -9.85 15.73 27.78
C LEU A 49 -8.44 16.23 28.09
N LYS A 50 -7.50 15.31 28.24
CA LYS A 50 -6.09 15.59 28.49
C LYS A 50 -5.24 14.63 27.65
N GLU A 51 -4.24 15.17 27.00
CA GLU A 51 -3.29 14.37 26.23
C GLU A 51 -2.53 13.36 27.09
N ASN A 52 -2.39 12.14 26.58
CA ASN A 52 -1.65 11.07 27.22
C ASN A 52 -0.70 10.43 26.21
N TYR A 53 0.58 10.78 26.30
CA TYR A 53 1.65 10.28 25.43
C TYR A 53 2.99 10.23 26.18
N PRO A 54 3.96 9.42 25.73
CA PRO A 54 5.30 9.39 26.31
C PRO A 54 5.95 10.77 26.19
N LYS A 55 6.39 11.35 27.30
CA LYS A 55 7.09 12.67 27.25
C LYS A 55 8.54 12.53 26.86
N VAL A 56 9.13 11.38 27.15
CA VAL A 56 10.55 11.08 26.95
C VAL A 56 10.71 9.68 26.39
N LEU A 57 11.58 9.55 25.40
CA LEU A 57 12.10 8.26 24.91
C LEU A 57 13.47 8.01 25.53
N ARG A 58 13.72 6.77 25.94
CA ARG A 58 15.01 6.32 26.46
C ARG A 58 15.61 5.31 25.49
N ALA A 59 16.83 5.56 25.03
CA ALA A 59 17.61 4.66 24.20
C ALA A 59 19.09 4.73 24.60
N ASN A 60 19.72 3.59 24.89
CA ASN A 60 21.16 3.48 25.17
C ASN A 60 21.70 4.52 26.18
N ASN A 61 21.06 4.64 27.35
CA ASN A 61 21.35 5.60 28.43
C ASN A 61 21.07 7.08 28.12
N ASP A 62 20.65 7.41 26.91
CA ASP A 62 20.21 8.75 26.54
C ASP A 62 18.70 8.91 26.69
N SER A 63 18.27 10.12 27.00
CA SER A 63 16.86 10.50 27.01
C SER A 63 16.64 11.66 26.05
N ILE A 64 15.64 11.54 25.21
CA ILE A 64 15.23 12.58 24.26
C ILE A 64 13.73 12.86 24.44
N SER A 65 13.32 14.12 24.33
CA SER A 65 11.90 14.47 24.26
C SER A 65 11.23 13.72 23.11
N PHE A 66 10.09 13.11 23.39
CA PHE A 66 9.30 12.39 22.39
C PHE A 66 8.97 13.26 21.18
N GLU A 67 8.51 14.49 21.40
CA GLU A 67 8.18 15.40 20.31
C GLU A 67 9.40 15.81 19.49
N ASN A 68 10.51 16.15 20.17
CA ASN A 68 11.76 16.48 19.47
C ASN A 68 12.26 15.30 18.62
N TYR A 69 12.12 14.08 19.12
CA TYR A 69 12.49 12.88 18.36
C TYR A 69 11.66 12.73 17.09
N ILE A 70 10.33 12.87 17.22
CA ILE A 70 9.40 12.75 16.09
C ILE A 70 9.67 13.85 15.04
N GLU A 71 9.81 15.08 15.48
CA GLU A 71 10.10 16.23 14.60
C GLU A 71 11.43 16.09 13.87
N LYS A 72 12.50 15.72 14.59
CA LYS A 72 13.84 15.48 14.04
C LYS A 72 13.84 14.38 12.98
N ASN A 73 12.97 13.37 13.11
CA ASN A 73 12.80 12.31 12.13
C ASN A 73 11.86 12.68 10.97
N LYS A 74 11.54 13.97 10.81
CA LYS A 74 10.71 14.50 9.69
C LYS A 74 9.31 13.84 9.62
N THR A 75 8.77 13.44 10.76
CA THR A 75 7.40 12.92 10.85
C THR A 75 6.41 14.00 10.40
N LEU A 76 5.39 13.63 9.65
CA LEU A 76 4.36 14.55 9.17
C LEU A 76 3.16 14.58 10.10
N ALA A 77 2.74 13.41 10.60
CA ALA A 77 1.64 13.26 11.54
C ALA A 77 1.94 12.11 12.51
N PHE A 78 1.54 12.26 13.75
CA PHE A 78 1.62 11.20 14.75
C PHE A 78 0.35 11.20 15.62
N LEU A 79 -0.32 10.04 15.69
CA LEU A 79 -1.55 9.85 16.44
C LEU A 79 -1.39 8.70 17.41
N ILE A 80 -1.87 8.87 18.64
CA ILE A 80 -2.06 7.80 19.63
C ILE A 80 -3.54 7.70 19.89
N ILE A 81 -4.12 6.55 19.58
CA ILE A 81 -5.56 6.31 19.75
C ILE A 81 -5.74 5.10 20.68
N LYS A 82 -6.58 5.24 21.69
CA LYS A 82 -6.94 4.17 22.63
C LYS A 82 -8.44 4.15 22.81
N ASN A 83 -9.07 3.00 22.56
CA ASN A 83 -10.51 2.81 22.70
C ASN A 83 -11.31 3.91 21.98
N ASP A 84 -11.03 4.09 20.69
CA ASP A 84 -11.62 5.09 19.80
C ASP A 84 -11.46 6.55 20.25
N THR A 85 -10.53 6.81 21.18
CA THR A 85 -10.24 8.15 21.71
C THR A 85 -8.81 8.53 21.39
N ILE A 86 -8.64 9.67 20.72
CA ILE A 86 -7.33 10.26 20.42
C ILE A 86 -6.73 10.75 21.74
N GLN A 87 -5.64 10.13 22.16
CA GLN A 87 -4.86 10.47 23.34
C GLN A 87 -3.80 11.53 23.03
N TYR A 88 -3.33 11.55 21.79
CA TYR A 88 -2.36 12.51 21.27
C TYR A 88 -2.51 12.59 19.76
N GLU A 89 -2.45 13.79 19.22
CA GLU A 89 -2.43 14.04 17.78
C GLU A 89 -1.61 15.31 17.51
N LYS A 90 -0.58 15.16 16.69
CA LYS A 90 0.25 16.29 16.29
C LYS A 90 0.70 16.16 14.84
N TYR A 91 0.76 17.28 14.19
CA TYR A 91 1.22 17.44 12.82
C TYR A 91 2.47 18.33 12.82
N PHE A 92 3.40 18.02 11.93
CA PHE A 92 4.71 18.66 11.86
C PHE A 92 5.00 19.13 10.45
N ASN A 93 6.06 19.93 10.28
CA ASN A 93 6.56 20.36 8.98
C ASN A 93 5.50 21.05 8.10
N GLY A 94 4.60 21.84 8.70
CA GLY A 94 3.54 22.56 7.99
C GLY A 94 2.34 21.70 7.57
N TYR A 95 2.25 20.44 8.04
CA TYR A 95 1.07 19.58 7.82
C TYR A 95 0.02 19.82 8.90
N SER A 96 -1.23 19.52 8.57
CA SER A 96 -2.41 19.61 9.42
C SER A 96 -3.28 18.37 9.29
N GLN A 97 -4.38 18.30 10.03
CA GLN A 97 -5.36 17.23 9.96
C GLN A 97 -5.94 17.07 8.54
N GLU A 98 -6.09 18.15 7.80
CA GLU A 98 -6.62 18.19 6.43
C GLU A 98 -5.58 17.84 5.37
N SER A 99 -4.32 17.73 5.75
CA SER A 99 -3.24 17.47 4.81
C SER A 99 -3.30 16.04 4.25
N ILE A 100 -3.16 15.93 2.94
CA ILE A 100 -3.02 14.63 2.27
C ILE A 100 -1.60 14.11 2.51
N ILE A 101 -1.53 12.86 2.95
CA ILE A 101 -0.30 12.12 3.19
C ILE A 101 -0.33 10.87 2.30
N PRO A 102 0.69 10.64 1.46
CA PRO A 102 0.77 9.41 0.68
C PRO A 102 1.14 8.23 1.58
N SER A 103 0.50 7.09 1.35
CA SER A 103 0.71 5.86 2.14
C SER A 103 2.08 5.25 1.98
N PHE A 104 2.77 5.52 0.85
CA PHE A 104 3.89 4.70 0.42
C PHE A 104 3.58 3.20 0.61
N SER A 105 4.50 2.43 1.14
CA SER A 105 4.38 0.97 1.26
C SER A 105 3.25 0.48 2.15
N MET A 106 2.61 1.32 2.96
CA MET A 106 1.39 0.92 3.68
C MET A 106 0.24 0.52 2.72
N ALA A 107 0.26 0.98 1.45
CA ALA A 107 -0.66 0.51 0.42
C ALA A 107 -0.57 -1.00 0.17
N LYS A 108 0.58 -1.63 0.46
CA LYS A 108 0.75 -3.08 0.34
C LYS A 108 -0.18 -3.82 1.31
N SER A 109 -0.26 -3.34 2.55
CA SER A 109 -1.19 -3.89 3.55
C SER A 109 -2.65 -3.71 3.11
N VAL A 110 -3.01 -2.57 2.52
CA VAL A 110 -4.36 -2.36 1.96
C VAL A 110 -4.63 -3.31 0.79
N THR A 111 -3.66 -3.53 -0.09
CA THR A 111 -3.78 -4.49 -1.19
C THR A 111 -3.99 -5.91 -0.66
N SER A 112 -3.24 -6.31 0.37
CA SER A 112 -3.45 -7.58 1.07
C SER A 112 -4.88 -7.70 1.63
N ILE A 113 -5.38 -6.66 2.31
CA ILE A 113 -6.76 -6.66 2.82
C ILE A 113 -7.76 -6.86 1.68
N LEU A 114 -7.57 -6.21 0.54
CA LEU A 114 -8.46 -6.37 -0.61
C LEU A 114 -8.40 -7.78 -1.22
N ILE A 115 -7.25 -8.46 -1.20
CA ILE A 115 -7.15 -9.89 -1.55
C ILE A 115 -7.99 -10.72 -0.57
N GLY A 116 -7.91 -10.44 0.73
CA GLY A 116 -8.75 -11.09 1.75
C GLY A 116 -10.25 -10.87 1.51
N CYS A 117 -10.66 -9.63 1.21
CA CYS A 117 -12.03 -9.33 0.83
C CYS A 117 -12.47 -10.10 -0.43
N ALA A 118 -11.59 -10.23 -1.43
CA ALA A 118 -11.89 -10.96 -2.66
C ALA A 118 -12.05 -12.47 -2.41
N ILE A 119 -11.37 -13.02 -1.40
CA ILE A 119 -11.56 -14.41 -0.96
C ILE A 119 -12.89 -14.56 -0.21
N ASP A 120 -13.21 -13.64 0.71
CA ASP A 120 -14.49 -13.64 1.42
C ASP A 120 -15.68 -13.50 0.45
N ASP A 121 -15.53 -12.73 -0.63
CA ASP A 121 -16.51 -12.57 -1.71
C ASP A 121 -16.52 -13.75 -2.72
N LYS A 122 -15.62 -14.74 -2.59
CA LYS A 122 -15.46 -15.87 -3.53
C LYS A 122 -15.08 -15.45 -4.97
N ILE A 123 -14.48 -14.28 -5.12
CA ILE A 123 -13.90 -13.78 -6.38
C ILE A 123 -12.55 -14.48 -6.62
N ILE A 124 -11.79 -14.70 -5.55
CA ILE A 124 -10.59 -15.53 -5.49
C ILE A 124 -10.89 -16.70 -4.55
N ASN A 125 -10.56 -17.95 -4.94
CA ASN A 125 -10.94 -19.09 -4.11
C ASN A 125 -9.95 -19.36 -2.98
N SER A 126 -8.63 -19.18 -3.23
CA SER A 126 -7.58 -19.45 -2.24
C SER A 126 -6.31 -18.65 -2.54
N ILE A 127 -5.53 -18.37 -1.48
CA ILE A 127 -4.16 -17.83 -1.64
C ILE A 127 -3.19 -18.82 -2.28
N ASP A 128 -3.52 -20.10 -2.31
CA ASP A 128 -2.69 -21.14 -2.91
C ASP A 128 -2.88 -21.25 -4.44
N GLU A 129 -3.85 -20.53 -5.01
CA GLU A 129 -4.05 -20.50 -6.45
C GLU A 129 -2.82 -19.91 -7.17
N PRO A 130 -2.39 -20.53 -8.30
CA PRO A 130 -1.32 -19.97 -9.12
C PRO A 130 -1.79 -18.66 -9.74
N ILE A 131 -0.90 -17.66 -9.74
CA ILE A 131 -1.23 -16.33 -10.29
C ILE A 131 -1.48 -16.36 -11.79
N THR A 132 -0.97 -17.37 -12.48
CA THR A 132 -1.17 -17.60 -13.93
C THR A 132 -2.63 -17.90 -14.28
N LYS A 133 -3.45 -18.31 -13.32
CA LYS A 133 -4.92 -18.40 -13.47
C LYS A 133 -5.53 -17.04 -13.84
N TYR A 134 -4.99 -15.96 -13.30
CA TYR A 134 -5.46 -14.58 -13.50
C TYR A 134 -4.62 -13.83 -14.54
N ILE A 135 -3.34 -14.17 -14.64
CA ILE A 135 -2.36 -13.52 -15.52
C ILE A 135 -1.70 -14.60 -16.40
N PRO A 136 -2.43 -15.16 -17.39
CA PRO A 136 -1.91 -16.27 -18.21
C PRO A 136 -0.67 -15.88 -19.02
N GLU A 137 -0.46 -14.59 -19.29
CA GLU A 137 0.73 -14.08 -19.97
C GLU A 137 2.04 -14.40 -19.24
N LEU A 138 1.97 -14.72 -17.95
CA LEU A 138 3.15 -15.08 -17.15
C LEU A 138 3.55 -16.56 -17.24
N ILE A 139 2.77 -17.42 -17.90
CA ILE A 139 3.12 -18.84 -18.14
C ILE A 139 4.43 -18.94 -18.90
N GLU A 140 4.59 -18.16 -19.96
CA GLU A 140 5.82 -18.12 -20.76
C GLU A 140 7.07 -17.67 -19.98
N ASN A 141 6.86 -17.07 -18.79
CA ASN A 141 7.91 -16.59 -17.90
C ASN A 141 8.16 -17.54 -16.71
N GLY A 142 7.51 -18.72 -16.66
CA GLY A 142 7.71 -19.76 -15.66
C GLY A 142 7.00 -19.52 -14.33
N PHE A 143 5.92 -18.72 -14.31
CA PHE A 143 5.20 -18.35 -13.09
C PHE A 143 4.13 -19.36 -12.64
N GLU A 144 4.02 -20.54 -13.24
CA GLU A 144 3.00 -21.54 -12.92
C GLU A 144 3.07 -22.04 -11.47
N LYS A 145 4.26 -21.96 -10.86
CA LYS A 145 4.49 -22.33 -9.47
C LYS A 145 4.34 -21.16 -8.49
N VAL A 146 4.13 -19.94 -8.98
CA VAL A 146 3.95 -18.77 -8.13
C VAL A 146 2.50 -18.66 -7.71
N SER A 147 2.21 -18.82 -6.43
CA SER A 147 0.87 -18.63 -5.87
C SER A 147 0.66 -17.19 -5.37
N ILE A 148 -0.60 -16.84 -5.11
CA ILE A 148 -0.97 -15.58 -4.44
C ILE A 148 -0.27 -15.49 -3.07
N LYS A 149 -0.15 -16.63 -2.34
CA LYS A 149 0.55 -16.71 -1.06
C LYS A 149 2.02 -16.29 -1.18
N HIS A 150 2.74 -16.76 -2.21
CA HIS A 150 4.13 -16.36 -2.43
C HIS A 150 4.29 -14.85 -2.65
N LEU A 151 3.32 -14.21 -3.30
CA LEU A 151 3.32 -12.75 -3.47
C LEU A 151 3.04 -12.03 -2.15
N LEU A 152 2.04 -12.50 -1.37
CA LEU A 152 1.70 -11.95 -0.05
C LEU A 152 2.88 -12.01 0.91
N GLN A 153 3.61 -13.11 0.92
CA GLN A 153 4.75 -13.38 1.81
C GLN A 153 6.09 -12.87 1.26
N MET A 154 6.12 -12.22 0.10
CA MET A 154 7.36 -11.75 -0.53
C MET A 154 8.38 -12.87 -0.83
N THR A 155 7.89 -14.08 -1.18
CA THR A 155 8.72 -15.26 -1.44
C THR A 155 8.63 -15.75 -2.90
N SER A 156 8.21 -14.90 -3.82
CA SER A 156 7.95 -15.28 -5.22
C SER A 156 9.17 -15.52 -6.08
N ALA A 157 10.36 -15.15 -5.61
CA ALA A 157 11.62 -15.19 -6.36
C ALA A 157 11.63 -14.39 -7.68
N ILE A 158 10.84 -13.33 -7.80
CA ILE A 158 10.88 -12.46 -8.97
C ILE A 158 12.23 -11.73 -9.08
N LYS A 159 12.72 -11.58 -10.31
CA LYS A 159 13.87 -10.73 -10.60
C LYS A 159 13.45 -9.27 -10.58
N PHE A 160 13.72 -8.59 -9.46
CA PHE A 160 13.31 -7.22 -9.23
C PHE A 160 14.32 -6.51 -8.33
N ARG A 161 14.87 -5.40 -8.78
CA ARG A 161 15.79 -4.60 -7.98
C ARG A 161 15.01 -3.49 -7.27
N GLU A 162 14.84 -3.64 -5.96
CA GLU A 162 14.27 -2.62 -5.09
C GLU A 162 15.37 -1.60 -4.75
N SER A 163 15.31 -0.40 -5.32
CA SER A 163 16.23 0.69 -5.04
C SER A 163 15.52 2.03 -5.19
N TYR A 164 15.60 2.85 -4.17
CA TYR A 164 14.96 4.16 -4.14
C TYR A 164 15.86 5.29 -4.67
N ILE A 165 17.13 5.01 -4.94
CA ILE A 165 18.12 5.98 -5.41
C ILE A 165 18.59 5.73 -6.85
N SER A 166 18.30 4.56 -7.43
CA SER A 166 18.73 4.21 -8.78
C SER A 166 17.60 4.39 -9.81
N PRO A 167 17.75 5.27 -10.81
CA PRO A 167 16.76 5.43 -11.89
C PRO A 167 16.62 4.20 -12.79
N PHE A 168 17.59 3.27 -12.72
CA PHE A 168 17.64 2.03 -13.52
C PHE A 168 17.05 0.83 -12.77
N ALA A 169 16.57 1.02 -11.54
CA ALA A 169 15.92 -0.05 -10.78
C ALA A 169 14.48 -0.29 -11.29
N GLU A 170 14.01 -1.53 -11.17
CA GLU A 170 12.63 -1.88 -11.48
C GLU A 170 11.65 -1.08 -10.62
N SER A 171 11.96 -0.85 -9.34
CA SER A 171 11.15 0.01 -8.45
C SER A 171 10.99 1.43 -8.98
N ALA A 172 12.05 2.07 -9.51
CA ALA A 172 11.95 3.37 -10.16
C ALA A 172 11.09 3.32 -11.42
N SER A 173 11.25 2.26 -12.22
CA SER A 173 10.45 2.04 -13.42
C SER A 173 8.96 1.85 -13.10
N PHE A 174 8.62 1.19 -12.01
CA PHE A 174 7.24 1.00 -11.54
C PHE A 174 6.66 2.30 -10.96
N TYR A 175 7.46 3.04 -10.20
CA TYR A 175 7.03 4.26 -9.53
C TYR A 175 6.83 5.43 -10.50
N TYR A 176 7.78 5.70 -11.39
CA TYR A 176 7.76 6.86 -12.30
C TYR A 176 7.22 6.54 -13.69
N GLY A 177 7.25 5.27 -14.09
CA GLY A 177 6.94 4.88 -15.47
C GLY A 177 5.45 4.75 -15.76
N ASN A 178 5.16 4.63 -17.05
CA ASN A 178 3.85 4.31 -17.61
C ASN A 178 3.80 2.84 -18.00
N ASN A 179 2.62 2.35 -18.42
CA ASN A 179 2.39 0.97 -18.85
C ASN A 179 2.76 -0.08 -17.79
N LEU A 180 2.30 0.18 -16.56
CA LEU A 180 2.61 -0.68 -15.41
C LEU A 180 2.10 -2.11 -15.62
N LYS A 181 0.93 -2.30 -16.27
CA LYS A 181 0.43 -3.63 -16.65
C LYS A 181 1.46 -4.41 -17.46
N ARG A 182 1.97 -3.82 -18.57
CA ARG A 182 2.98 -4.45 -19.43
C ARG A 182 4.28 -4.73 -18.68
N LYS A 183 4.71 -3.83 -17.81
CA LYS A 183 5.92 -4.05 -17.00
C LYS A 183 5.75 -5.21 -16.03
N THR A 184 4.57 -5.33 -15.43
CA THR A 184 4.23 -6.39 -14.51
C THR A 184 4.16 -7.76 -15.21
N THR A 185 3.56 -7.84 -16.41
CA THR A 185 3.51 -9.08 -17.19
C THR A 185 4.85 -9.48 -17.83
N ASN A 186 5.82 -8.57 -17.89
CA ASN A 186 7.18 -8.85 -18.39
C ASN A 186 8.17 -9.25 -17.27
N LEU A 187 7.75 -9.34 -16.03
CA LEU A 187 8.59 -9.80 -14.93
C LEU A 187 9.11 -11.23 -15.21
N LYS A 188 10.28 -11.53 -14.68
CA LYS A 188 10.95 -12.83 -14.77
C LYS A 188 11.25 -13.34 -13.38
N LEU A 189 11.42 -14.64 -13.25
CA LEU A 189 11.92 -15.26 -12.04
C LEU A 189 13.45 -15.31 -12.06
N LYS A 190 14.07 -15.39 -10.86
CA LYS A 190 15.50 -15.61 -10.65
C LYS A 190 15.79 -16.85 -9.78
N GLY A 191 14.75 -17.55 -9.34
CA GLY A 191 14.85 -18.74 -8.48
C GLY A 191 13.48 -19.39 -8.32
N ASN A 192 13.35 -20.28 -7.36
CA ASN A 192 12.11 -20.97 -7.07
C ASN A 192 11.25 -20.17 -6.06
N PRO A 193 9.92 -20.09 -6.26
CA PRO A 193 9.04 -19.48 -5.27
C PRO A 193 8.98 -20.30 -3.98
N GLY A 194 8.86 -19.62 -2.85
CA GLY A 194 8.79 -20.20 -1.51
C GLY A 194 10.12 -20.39 -0.80
N GLU A 195 11.26 -20.28 -1.50
CA GLU A 195 12.57 -20.60 -0.91
C GLU A 195 13.17 -19.47 -0.06
N LYS A 196 12.85 -18.20 -0.40
CA LYS A 196 13.50 -17.06 0.25
C LYS A 196 12.60 -15.83 0.27
N PHE A 197 12.52 -15.19 1.42
CA PHE A 197 11.97 -13.85 1.57
C PHE A 197 12.84 -12.80 0.86
N GLU A 198 12.22 -11.95 0.07
CA GLU A 198 12.84 -10.77 -0.49
C GLU A 198 11.80 -9.68 -0.68
N TYR A 199 11.93 -8.58 0.07
CA TYR A 199 11.01 -7.46 -0.01
C TYR A 199 11.17 -6.75 -1.34
N VAL A 200 10.17 -6.89 -2.22
CA VAL A 200 10.13 -6.22 -3.52
C VAL A 200 8.72 -5.75 -3.89
N SER A 201 8.62 -4.50 -4.34
CA SER A 201 7.35 -3.88 -4.72
C SER A 201 6.64 -4.58 -5.88
N GLY A 202 7.39 -5.32 -6.71
CA GLY A 202 6.84 -6.10 -7.81
C GLY A 202 5.83 -7.16 -7.36
N ASN A 203 6.01 -7.77 -6.18
CA ASN A 203 5.07 -8.73 -5.62
C ASN A 203 3.69 -8.12 -5.42
N THR A 204 3.63 -6.95 -4.81
CA THR A 204 2.33 -6.29 -4.57
C THR A 204 1.70 -5.77 -5.85
N GLN A 205 2.50 -5.34 -6.83
CA GLN A 205 1.94 -4.97 -8.13
C GLN A 205 1.37 -6.17 -8.89
N LEU A 206 1.98 -7.36 -8.75
CA LEU A 206 1.41 -8.61 -9.25
C LEU A 206 0.09 -8.95 -8.53
N LEU A 207 0.01 -8.80 -7.19
CA LEU A 207 -1.26 -8.94 -6.45
C LEU A 207 -2.33 -7.97 -6.95
N GLY A 208 -1.94 -6.72 -7.22
CA GLY A 208 -2.85 -5.73 -7.82
C GLY A 208 -3.36 -6.16 -9.19
N LEU A 209 -2.51 -6.73 -10.05
CA LEU A 209 -2.92 -7.22 -11.36
C LEU A 209 -3.80 -8.48 -11.25
N VAL A 210 -3.51 -9.40 -10.31
CA VAL A 210 -4.40 -10.53 -9.99
C VAL A 210 -5.79 -10.02 -9.59
N LEU A 211 -5.83 -9.05 -8.68
CA LEU A 211 -7.10 -8.49 -8.21
C LEU A 211 -7.87 -7.79 -9.33
N GLU A 212 -7.20 -6.96 -10.14
CA GLU A 212 -7.82 -6.27 -11.28
C GLU A 212 -8.46 -7.26 -12.26
N ARG A 213 -7.75 -8.35 -12.58
CA ARG A 213 -8.26 -9.38 -13.47
C ARG A 213 -9.42 -10.19 -12.86
N ALA A 214 -9.33 -10.50 -11.57
CA ALA A 214 -10.38 -11.20 -10.83
C ALA A 214 -11.67 -10.37 -10.74
N LEU A 215 -11.55 -9.07 -10.55
CA LEU A 215 -12.67 -8.12 -10.45
C LEU A 215 -13.39 -7.88 -11.80
N LYS A 216 -12.77 -8.20 -12.93
CA LYS A 216 -13.34 -8.04 -14.31
C LYS A 216 -13.74 -6.60 -14.63
N ASN A 217 -14.94 -6.18 -14.21
CA ASN A 217 -15.56 -4.90 -14.58
C ASN A 217 -15.40 -3.78 -13.53
N LYS A 218 -14.66 -4.03 -12.46
CA LYS A 218 -14.40 -3.05 -11.40
C LYS A 218 -12.93 -2.68 -11.36
N THR A 219 -12.62 -1.42 -11.05
CA THR A 219 -11.25 -1.02 -10.72
C THR A 219 -10.91 -1.41 -9.29
N ILE A 220 -9.62 -1.52 -8.98
CA ILE A 220 -9.16 -1.77 -7.60
C ILE A 220 -9.65 -0.65 -6.67
N THR A 221 -9.58 0.61 -7.12
CA THR A 221 -10.09 1.76 -6.35
C THR A 221 -11.58 1.66 -6.08
N SER A 222 -12.41 1.27 -7.07
CA SER A 222 -13.85 1.12 -6.84
C SER A 222 -14.17 -0.04 -5.89
N TYR A 223 -13.39 -1.12 -5.94
CA TYR A 223 -13.51 -2.22 -4.99
C TYR A 223 -13.06 -1.80 -3.58
N PHE A 224 -11.98 -1.03 -3.47
CA PHE A 224 -11.53 -0.43 -2.20
C PHE A 224 -12.60 0.51 -1.62
N GLN A 225 -13.23 1.34 -2.46
CA GLN A 225 -14.36 2.18 -2.04
C GLN A 225 -15.49 1.33 -1.43
N GLU A 226 -15.90 0.27 -2.13
CA GLU A 226 -17.00 -0.61 -1.71
C GLU A 226 -16.69 -1.40 -0.43
N LYS A 227 -15.50 -1.97 -0.34
CA LYS A 227 -15.16 -2.93 0.72
C LYS A 227 -14.60 -2.30 1.98
N LEU A 228 -13.92 -1.18 1.87
CA LEU A 228 -13.23 -0.57 3.02
C LEU A 228 -13.59 0.91 3.19
N TRP A 229 -13.43 1.73 2.15
CA TRP A 229 -13.54 3.18 2.30
C TRP A 229 -14.91 3.62 2.82
N THR A 230 -15.98 3.17 2.17
CA THR A 230 -17.36 3.45 2.59
C THR A 230 -17.73 2.73 3.90
N PRO A 231 -17.50 1.41 4.07
CA PRO A 231 -17.88 0.72 5.30
C PRO A 231 -17.15 1.20 6.55
N LEU A 232 -15.92 1.73 6.42
CA LEU A 232 -15.15 2.29 7.54
C LEU A 232 -15.51 3.77 7.80
N GLU A 233 -16.52 4.31 7.15
CA GLU A 233 -17.05 5.65 7.38
C GLU A 233 -15.93 6.71 7.34
N MET A 234 -15.11 6.68 6.26
CA MET A 234 -13.97 7.59 6.12
C MET A 234 -14.39 9.05 6.11
N GLU A 235 -13.60 9.92 6.73
CA GLU A 235 -13.97 11.31 6.96
C GLU A 235 -13.77 12.20 5.74
N TYR A 236 -12.78 11.87 4.91
CA TYR A 236 -12.32 12.73 3.82
C TYR A 236 -12.29 11.98 2.50
N ASP A 237 -12.38 12.74 1.43
CA ASP A 237 -12.06 12.22 0.10
C ASP A 237 -10.57 11.86 0.04
N ALA A 238 -10.26 10.85 -0.75
CA ALA A 238 -8.91 10.34 -0.95
C ALA A 238 -8.71 9.97 -2.42
N SER A 239 -7.55 9.41 -2.75
CA SER A 239 -7.31 8.88 -4.08
C SER A 239 -6.27 7.77 -4.07
N TRP A 240 -6.28 6.94 -5.11
CA TRP A 240 -5.20 6.00 -5.38
C TRP A 240 -4.52 6.35 -6.70
N SER A 241 -3.22 6.60 -6.68
CA SER A 241 -2.47 6.97 -7.88
C SER A 241 -2.39 5.82 -8.87
N THR A 242 -2.51 6.16 -10.15
CA THR A 242 -2.37 5.24 -11.29
C THR A 242 -1.11 5.58 -12.09
N ASP A 243 -0.71 4.68 -12.98
CA ASP A 243 0.43 4.91 -13.87
C ASP A 243 0.08 5.81 -15.06
N MET A 244 -1.17 5.76 -15.52
CA MET A 244 -1.70 6.55 -16.64
C MET A 244 -3.11 7.06 -16.32
N LYS A 245 -3.48 8.20 -16.93
CA LYS A 245 -4.81 8.79 -16.79
C LYS A 245 -5.91 7.90 -17.39
N ASN A 246 -5.66 7.38 -18.59
CA ASN A 246 -6.59 6.52 -19.32
C ASN A 246 -6.05 5.08 -19.32
N ASN A 247 -6.90 4.11 -19.02
CA ASN A 247 -6.56 2.68 -18.99
C ASN A 247 -5.39 2.31 -18.07
N GLY A 248 -5.01 3.21 -17.14
CA GLY A 248 -3.99 2.93 -16.14
C GLY A 248 -4.46 1.92 -15.10
N ILE A 249 -3.51 1.37 -14.34
CA ILE A 249 -3.76 0.53 -13.17
C ILE A 249 -3.24 1.24 -11.92
N GLU A 250 -3.85 0.96 -10.78
CA GLU A 250 -3.40 1.46 -9.48
C GLU A 250 -1.98 0.99 -9.18
N LYS A 251 -1.18 1.89 -8.61
CA LYS A 251 0.12 1.56 -8.04
C LYS A 251 -0.08 0.89 -6.69
N THR A 252 -0.38 -0.40 -6.70
CA THR A 252 -0.82 -1.14 -5.51
C THR A 252 0.25 -1.31 -4.45
N PHE A 253 1.52 -1.19 -4.84
CA PHE A 253 2.66 -1.21 -3.92
C PHE A 253 2.87 0.11 -3.16
N CYS A 254 2.11 1.19 -3.50
CA CYS A 254 2.22 2.53 -2.91
C CYS A 254 0.96 3.38 -3.17
N CYS A 255 1.02 4.61 -2.75
CA CYS A 255 0.38 5.73 -3.43
C CYS A 255 -1.14 5.83 -3.23
N ILE A 256 -1.67 5.36 -2.09
CA ILE A 256 -2.95 5.80 -1.55
C ILE A 256 -2.70 7.17 -0.90
N ASN A 257 -3.52 8.15 -1.22
CA ASN A 257 -3.35 9.54 -0.80
C ASN A 257 -4.55 9.93 0.06
N ALA A 258 -4.37 9.93 1.38
CA ALA A 258 -5.43 10.13 2.35
C ALA A 258 -4.97 10.97 3.55
N ARG A 259 -5.82 11.17 4.54
CA ARG A 259 -5.47 11.85 5.80
C ARG A 259 -5.08 10.84 6.87
N ALA A 260 -4.29 11.29 7.83
CA ALA A 260 -3.77 10.42 8.90
C ALA A 260 -4.88 9.73 9.71
N ARG A 261 -5.98 10.41 10.01
CA ARG A 261 -7.12 9.84 10.74
C ARG A 261 -7.82 8.73 9.96
N ASP A 262 -7.92 8.86 8.63
CA ASP A 262 -8.54 7.81 7.80
C ASP A 262 -7.63 6.58 7.70
N PHE A 263 -6.31 6.76 7.64
CA PHE A 263 -5.39 5.63 7.76
C PHE A 263 -5.48 4.92 9.11
N ALA A 264 -5.68 5.67 10.21
CA ALA A 264 -5.85 5.09 11.54
C ALA A 264 -7.07 4.15 11.64
N LYS A 265 -8.13 4.37 10.84
CA LYS A 265 -9.32 3.51 10.79
C LYS A 265 -9.00 2.11 10.27
N ILE A 266 -8.03 1.97 9.36
CA ILE A 266 -7.56 0.67 8.89
C ILE A 266 -6.89 -0.09 10.07
N GLY A 267 -6.08 0.59 10.88
CA GLY A 267 -5.52 0.00 12.10
C GLY A 267 -6.61 -0.41 13.11
N ARG A 268 -7.64 0.43 13.30
CA ARG A 268 -8.80 0.10 14.14
C ARG A 268 -9.53 -1.16 13.66
N LEU A 269 -9.70 -1.32 12.34
CA LEU A 269 -10.32 -2.51 11.75
C LEU A 269 -9.57 -3.78 12.15
N TYR A 270 -8.24 -3.78 12.05
CA TYR A 270 -7.40 -4.91 12.44
C TYR A 270 -7.42 -5.17 13.93
N LEU A 271 -7.34 -4.11 14.77
CA LEU A 271 -7.44 -4.22 16.23
C LEU A 271 -8.77 -4.88 16.65
N ASN A 272 -9.84 -4.64 15.92
CA ASN A 272 -11.16 -5.22 16.15
C ASN A 272 -11.41 -6.52 15.33
N LYS A 273 -10.36 -7.23 14.93
CA LYS A 273 -10.43 -8.51 14.21
C LYS A 273 -11.35 -8.46 12.99
N GLY A 274 -11.23 -7.38 12.21
CA GLY A 274 -11.98 -7.17 10.98
C GLY A 274 -13.42 -6.68 11.16
N LYS A 275 -13.82 -6.32 12.38
CA LYS A 275 -15.16 -5.76 12.68
C LYS A 275 -15.13 -4.24 12.70
N TRP A 276 -16.22 -3.64 12.20
CA TRP A 276 -16.49 -2.22 12.28
C TRP A 276 -17.92 -2.01 12.78
N ASN A 277 -18.08 -1.34 13.94
CA ASN A 277 -19.38 -1.06 14.56
C ASN A 277 -20.30 -2.30 14.61
N GLY A 278 -19.74 -3.46 15.00
CA GLY A 278 -20.46 -4.73 15.10
C GLY A 278 -20.58 -5.53 13.78
N LYS A 279 -20.32 -4.93 12.63
CA LYS A 279 -20.37 -5.60 11.32
C LYS A 279 -19.00 -6.15 10.95
N GLN A 280 -18.94 -7.40 10.46
CA GLN A 280 -17.72 -7.99 9.90
C GLN A 280 -17.48 -7.40 8.50
N ILE A 281 -16.35 -6.72 8.32
CA ILE A 281 -15.92 -6.08 7.06
C ILE A 281 -14.97 -7.01 6.29
N ILE A 282 -14.05 -7.64 6.99
CA ILE A 282 -13.16 -8.68 6.50
C ILE A 282 -13.15 -9.82 7.52
N SER A 283 -13.05 -11.06 7.08
CA SER A 283 -13.10 -12.22 7.99
C SER A 283 -12.03 -12.13 9.08
N GLN A 284 -12.41 -12.52 10.31
CA GLN A 284 -11.46 -12.65 11.42
C GLN A 284 -10.31 -13.59 11.06
N LYS A 285 -10.62 -14.67 10.33
CA LYS A 285 -9.65 -15.62 9.82
C LYS A 285 -8.54 -14.92 9.00
N TRP A 286 -8.92 -14.02 8.08
CA TRP A 286 -7.94 -13.26 7.30
C TRP A 286 -7.06 -12.38 8.18
N VAL A 287 -7.66 -11.66 9.13
CA VAL A 287 -6.88 -10.80 10.05
C VAL A 287 -5.88 -11.63 10.85
N GLU A 288 -6.30 -12.78 11.40
CA GLU A 288 -5.43 -13.67 12.18
C GLU A 288 -4.32 -14.30 11.32
N GLU A 289 -4.65 -14.80 10.12
CA GLU A 289 -3.66 -15.39 9.21
C GLU A 289 -2.68 -14.35 8.67
N SER A 290 -3.14 -13.16 8.32
CA SER A 290 -2.29 -12.09 7.77
C SER A 290 -1.33 -11.47 8.79
N THR A 291 -1.57 -11.69 10.10
CA THR A 291 -0.73 -11.18 11.19
C THR A 291 -0.02 -12.28 12.00
N LYS A 292 -0.29 -13.55 11.69
CA LYS A 292 0.34 -14.68 12.37
C LYS A 292 1.79 -14.84 11.92
N ILE A 293 2.71 -14.97 12.86
CA ILE A 293 4.12 -15.25 12.57
C ILE A 293 4.23 -16.60 11.82
N ASP A 294 4.82 -16.57 10.63
CA ASP A 294 5.19 -17.75 9.86
C ASP A 294 6.67 -18.04 10.04
N LYS A 295 6.98 -19.27 10.44
CA LYS A 295 8.35 -19.78 10.65
C LYS A 295 8.71 -20.89 9.67
N SER A 296 7.91 -21.07 8.61
CA SER A 296 8.22 -22.04 7.55
C SER A 296 9.49 -21.62 6.79
N ASP A 297 10.15 -22.59 6.16
CA ASP A 297 11.34 -22.34 5.36
C ASP A 297 11.04 -21.28 4.27
N GLY A 298 11.99 -20.37 4.10
CA GLY A 298 11.86 -19.27 3.14
C GLY A 298 11.00 -18.09 3.58
N SER A 299 10.25 -18.18 4.70
CA SER A 299 9.47 -17.06 5.24
C SER A 299 10.33 -16.11 6.08
N ASP A 300 9.81 -14.91 6.35
CA ASP A 300 10.35 -13.97 7.35
C ASP A 300 9.39 -13.89 8.53
N ALA A 301 9.91 -14.16 9.75
CA ALA A 301 9.08 -14.17 10.97
C ALA A 301 8.48 -12.80 11.31
N GLY A 302 9.05 -11.71 10.80
CA GLY A 302 8.56 -10.33 10.97
C GLY A 302 7.61 -9.86 9.87
N TYR A 303 7.34 -10.69 8.86
CA TYR A 303 6.58 -10.30 7.68
C TYR A 303 5.65 -11.41 7.22
N GLN A 304 4.33 -11.19 7.30
CA GLN A 304 3.35 -12.21 6.92
C GLN A 304 2.65 -11.87 5.59
N TYR A 305 1.48 -11.24 5.61
CA TYR A 305 0.76 -10.90 4.37
C TYR A 305 0.80 -9.40 4.10
N GLN A 306 2.03 -8.84 4.01
CA GLN A 306 2.31 -7.43 3.71
C GLN A 306 1.90 -6.39 4.75
#